data_b526ac6bf2c31806d41de20f18865b3a
#
_entry.id   b526ac6bf2c31806d41de20f18865b3a
#
_cell.length_a   1.000
_cell.length_b   1.000
_cell.length_c   1.000
_cell.angle_alpha   90.00
_cell.angle_beta   90.00
_cell.angle_gamma   90.00
#
_symmetry.space_group_name_H-M   'P 1'
#
loop_
_entity.id
_entity.type
_entity.pdbx_description
1 polymer ?
#
loop_
_entity_poly.entity_id
_entity_poly.type
_entity_poly.pdbx_seq_one_letter_code
_entity_poly.pdbx_strand_id
1 'polypeptide(L)'
;MESLNVNLPGREYKIDIGFDILGECLPQVVQNNPTDHVVVVTNTTIEKLYPNYIFDVLQNSGVLVSSCVIPDGEDYKNLETLSKIFDFLMNVCANRESLMIAFGGGVIGDITGFA
;
A
#
# COMPACT_ATOMS: atom_id res chain seq x y z
N MET A 1 2.86 20.62 5.30
CA MET A 1 2.87 19.57 4.26
C MET A 1 3.32 20.20 2.95
N GLU A 2 4.24 19.55 2.27
CA GLU A 2 4.68 19.95 0.94
C GLU A 2 4.19 18.92 -0.08
N SER A 3 3.79 19.42 -1.25
CA SER A 3 3.31 18.56 -2.33
C SER A 3 4.10 18.85 -3.60
N LEU A 4 4.51 17.77 -4.28
CA LEU A 4 5.22 17.83 -5.55
C LEU A 4 4.42 17.06 -6.59
N ASN A 5 4.23 17.65 -7.76
CA ASN A 5 3.61 16.98 -8.89
C ASN A 5 4.69 16.51 -9.85
N VAL A 6 4.67 15.22 -10.18
CA VAL A 6 5.58 14.65 -11.19
C VAL A 6 4.79 14.53 -12.49
N ASN A 7 5.19 15.33 -13.48
CA ASN A 7 4.48 15.43 -14.76
C ASN A 7 5.18 14.60 -15.82
N LEU A 8 4.78 13.32 -15.92
CA LEU A 8 5.17 12.45 -17.00
C LEU A 8 3.96 12.25 -17.92
N PRO A 9 4.11 12.38 -19.23
CA PRO A 9 2.97 12.23 -20.15
C PRO A 9 2.17 10.95 -19.88
N GLY A 10 0.87 11.11 -19.53
CA GLY A 10 -0.01 10.00 -19.21
C GLY A 10 0.28 9.30 -17.88
N ARG A 11 1.18 9.84 -17.06
CA ARG A 11 1.60 9.22 -15.79
C ARG A 11 1.82 10.25 -14.70
N GLU A 12 1.03 11.27 -14.65
CA GLU A 12 1.16 12.29 -13.62
C GLU A 12 0.86 11.67 -12.26
N TYR A 13 1.68 12.00 -11.27
CA TYR A 13 1.43 11.61 -9.89
C TYR A 13 1.93 12.69 -8.93
N LYS A 14 1.48 12.60 -7.70
CA LYS A 14 1.74 13.59 -6.67
C LYS A 14 2.54 12.95 -5.54
N ILE A 15 3.52 13.67 -5.02
CA ILE A 15 4.27 13.29 -3.83
C ILE A 15 3.94 14.29 -2.73
N ASP A 16 3.39 13.80 -1.62
CA ASP A 16 3.13 14.61 -0.44
C ASP A 16 4.15 14.29 0.64
N ILE A 17 4.73 15.33 1.22
CA ILE A 17 5.75 15.22 2.25
C ILE A 17 5.28 15.97 3.49
N GLY A 18 5.28 15.30 4.63
CA GLY A 18 4.88 15.93 5.89
C GLY A 18 4.92 14.95 7.04
N PHE A 19 4.65 15.45 8.23
CA PHE A 19 4.52 14.65 9.44
C PHE A 19 3.07 14.25 9.66
N ASP A 20 2.86 12.96 9.92
CA ASP A 20 1.55 12.44 10.34
C ASP A 20 0.43 12.81 9.36
N ILE A 21 0.73 12.76 8.07
CA ILE A 21 -0.21 13.21 7.02
C ILE A 21 -1.07 12.09 6.45
N LEU A 22 -0.81 10.82 6.79
CA LEU A 22 -1.55 9.69 6.20
C LEU A 22 -3.04 9.73 6.54
N GLY A 23 -3.39 10.15 7.75
CA GLY A 23 -4.78 10.25 8.14
C GLY A 23 -5.58 11.24 7.30
N GLU A 24 -4.90 12.23 6.74
CA GLU A 24 -5.50 13.24 5.87
C GLU A 24 -5.39 12.86 4.39
N CYS A 25 -4.20 12.38 3.97
CA CYS A 25 -3.92 12.15 2.56
C CYS A 25 -4.46 10.82 2.03
N LEU A 26 -4.41 9.76 2.84
CA LEU A 26 -4.76 8.43 2.37
C LEU A 26 -6.24 8.29 1.99
N PRO A 27 -7.20 8.81 2.77
CA PRO A 27 -8.60 8.78 2.33
C PRO A 27 -8.83 9.49 1.00
N GLN A 28 -8.09 10.56 0.73
CA GLN A 28 -8.19 11.26 -0.56
C GLN A 28 -7.65 10.41 -1.71
N VAL A 29 -6.57 9.67 -1.49
CA VAL A 29 -6.03 8.75 -2.50
C VAL A 29 -7.06 7.68 -2.85
N VAL A 30 -7.71 7.10 -1.86
CA VAL A 30 -8.76 6.11 -2.08
C VAL A 30 -9.93 6.72 -2.82
N GLN A 31 -10.34 7.92 -2.48
CA GLN A 31 -11.43 8.62 -3.14
C GLN A 31 -11.10 8.92 -4.61
N ASN A 32 -9.85 9.27 -4.92
CA ASN A 32 -9.39 9.58 -6.28
C ASN A 32 -9.12 8.32 -7.12
N ASN A 33 -9.06 7.15 -6.49
CA ASN A 33 -8.86 5.86 -7.15
C ASN A 33 -9.97 4.91 -6.71
N PRO A 34 -11.19 5.07 -7.23
CA PRO A 34 -12.34 4.32 -6.76
C PRO A 34 -12.09 2.81 -6.77
N THR A 35 -12.31 2.19 -5.63
CA THR A 35 -12.12 0.76 -5.44
C THR A 35 -13.00 0.28 -4.29
N ASP A 36 -13.34 -1.01 -4.31
CA ASP A 36 -14.03 -1.66 -3.20
C ASP A 36 -13.06 -2.36 -2.26
N HIS A 37 -11.82 -2.56 -2.69
CA HIS A 37 -10.87 -3.39 -1.98
C HIS A 37 -9.47 -2.75 -2.02
N VAL A 38 -8.92 -2.51 -0.83
CA VAL A 38 -7.55 -2.02 -0.66
C VAL A 38 -6.70 -3.15 -0.09
N VAL A 39 -5.58 -3.45 -0.73
CA VAL A 39 -4.62 -4.44 -0.26
C VAL A 39 -3.37 -3.71 0.20
N VAL A 40 -3.05 -3.85 1.48
CA VAL A 40 -1.85 -3.25 2.06
C VAL A 40 -0.75 -4.30 2.09
N VAL A 41 0.42 -3.98 1.53
CA VAL A 41 1.61 -4.81 1.63
C VAL A 41 2.58 -4.10 2.56
N THR A 42 2.97 -4.78 3.63
CA THR A 42 3.88 -4.23 4.64
C THR A 42 4.78 -5.33 5.16
N ASN A 43 5.67 -5.01 6.08
CA ASN A 43 6.56 -6.00 6.68
C ASN A 43 6.28 -6.17 8.18
N THR A 44 6.93 -7.18 8.77
CA THR A 44 6.72 -7.52 10.19
C THR A 44 7.13 -6.38 11.14
N THR A 45 8.15 -5.61 10.79
CA THR A 45 8.60 -4.49 11.61
C THR A 45 7.57 -3.36 11.63
N ILE A 46 7.07 -2.97 10.46
CA ILE A 46 6.08 -1.89 10.34
C ILE A 46 4.77 -2.30 11.00
N GLU A 47 4.32 -3.55 10.80
CA GLU A 47 3.09 -4.02 11.44
C GLU A 47 3.19 -4.00 12.96
N LYS A 48 4.35 -4.33 13.50
CA LYS A 48 4.59 -4.30 14.94
C LYS A 48 4.57 -2.87 15.49
N LEU A 49 5.14 -1.91 14.74
CA LEU A 49 5.20 -0.50 15.16
C LEU A 49 3.86 0.22 15.00
N TYR A 50 3.12 -0.12 13.96
CA TYR A 50 1.87 0.56 13.61
C TYR A 50 0.76 -0.46 13.34
N PRO A 51 0.34 -1.26 14.34
CA PRO A 51 -0.64 -2.32 14.11
C PRO A 51 -1.96 -1.75 13.63
N ASN A 52 -2.47 -2.29 12.53
CA ASN A 52 -3.76 -1.90 11.93
C ASN A 52 -3.87 -0.41 11.56
N TYR A 53 -2.74 0.27 11.38
CA TYR A 53 -2.76 1.71 11.15
C TYR A 53 -3.55 2.10 9.90
N ILE A 54 -3.28 1.42 8.78
CA ILE A 54 -3.97 1.72 7.51
C ILE A 54 -5.45 1.36 7.60
N PHE A 55 -5.77 0.24 8.25
CA PHE A 55 -7.15 -0.15 8.50
C PHE A 55 -7.91 0.94 9.26
N ASP A 56 -7.32 1.47 10.33
CA ASP A 56 -7.94 2.50 11.13
C ASP A 56 -8.12 3.81 10.34
N VAL A 57 -7.13 4.18 9.55
CA VAL A 57 -7.19 5.39 8.72
C VAL A 57 -8.31 5.29 7.68
N LEU A 58 -8.54 4.11 7.12
CA LEU A 58 -9.54 3.90 6.07
C LEU A 58 -10.89 3.37 6.59
N GLN A 59 -11.06 3.31 7.90
CA GLN A 59 -12.25 2.71 8.52
C GLN A 59 -13.57 3.29 8.00
N ASN A 60 -13.60 4.57 7.73
CA ASN A 60 -14.80 5.27 7.29
C ASN A 60 -14.88 5.47 5.77
N SER A 61 -13.98 4.85 5.02
CA SER A 61 -13.93 5.02 3.56
C SER A 61 -14.80 4.03 2.78
N GLY A 62 -15.45 3.09 3.47
CA GLY A 62 -16.36 2.14 2.83
C GLY A 62 -15.66 1.07 1.99
N VAL A 63 -14.37 0.85 2.20
CA VAL A 63 -13.59 -0.14 1.46
C VAL A 63 -13.22 -1.32 2.36
N LEU A 64 -13.08 -2.50 1.74
CA LEU A 64 -12.50 -3.66 2.40
C LEU A 64 -10.98 -3.48 2.41
N VAL A 65 -10.35 -3.66 3.56
CA VAL A 65 -8.89 -3.56 3.70
C VAL A 65 -8.32 -4.92 4.09
N SER A 66 -7.40 -5.43 3.27
CA SER A 66 -6.67 -6.67 3.54
C SER A 66 -5.19 -6.35 3.68
N SER A 67 -4.51 -6.97 4.64
CA SER A 67 -3.09 -6.72 4.89
C SER A 67 -2.26 -7.96 4.60
N CYS A 68 -1.27 -7.81 3.74
CA CYS A 68 -0.27 -8.83 3.46
C CYS A 68 1.03 -8.44 4.16
N VAL A 69 1.43 -9.21 5.17
CA VAL A 69 2.63 -8.94 5.96
C VAL A 69 3.73 -9.89 5.53
N ILE A 70 4.84 -9.35 5.04
CA ILE A 70 6.00 -10.14 4.63
C ILE A 70 7.15 -9.92 5.61
N PRO A 71 8.14 -10.85 5.65
CA PRO A 71 9.31 -10.66 6.50
C PRO A 71 10.07 -9.39 6.11
N ASP A 72 10.67 -8.72 7.12
CA ASP A 72 11.47 -7.51 6.91
C ASP A 72 12.88 -7.86 6.48
N GLY A 73 13.43 -7.10 5.54
CA GLY A 73 14.81 -7.16 5.12
C GLY A 73 15.00 -7.33 3.62
N GLU A 74 16.15 -6.88 3.14
CA GLU A 74 16.53 -6.95 1.72
C GLU A 74 16.59 -8.40 1.21
N ASP A 75 16.90 -9.36 2.10
CA ASP A 75 16.98 -10.79 1.77
C ASP A 75 15.65 -11.35 1.30
N TYR A 76 14.54 -10.69 1.63
CA TYR A 76 13.19 -11.13 1.24
C TYR A 76 12.69 -10.46 -0.03
N LYS A 77 13.52 -9.67 -0.69
CA LYS A 77 13.23 -9.09 -2.00
C LYS A 77 13.56 -10.13 -3.08
N ASN A 78 12.71 -11.14 -3.20
CA ASN A 78 12.95 -12.28 -4.08
C ASN A 78 11.64 -12.85 -4.63
N LEU A 79 11.76 -13.83 -5.54
CA LEU A 79 10.60 -14.45 -6.20
C LEU A 79 9.72 -15.24 -5.23
N GLU A 80 10.29 -15.85 -4.20
CA GLU A 80 9.52 -16.58 -3.20
C GLU A 80 8.57 -15.65 -2.45
N THR A 81 9.05 -14.49 -2.02
CA THR A 81 8.22 -13.50 -1.35
C THR A 81 7.17 -12.94 -2.30
N LEU A 82 7.54 -12.67 -3.54
CA LEU A 82 6.59 -12.21 -4.56
C LEU A 82 5.48 -13.23 -4.79
N SER A 83 5.83 -14.51 -4.83
CA SER A 83 4.86 -15.60 -4.95
C SER A 83 3.87 -15.62 -3.78
N LYS A 84 4.35 -15.37 -2.56
CA LYS A 84 3.48 -15.26 -1.39
C LYS A 84 2.49 -14.10 -1.51
N ILE A 85 2.92 -12.99 -2.06
CA ILE A 85 2.03 -11.85 -2.31
C ILE A 85 0.96 -12.22 -3.34
N PHE A 86 1.34 -12.90 -4.42
CA PHE A 86 0.37 -13.37 -5.42
C PHE A 86 -0.65 -14.33 -4.83
N ASP A 87 -0.21 -15.29 -4.01
CA ASP A 87 -1.10 -16.21 -3.34
C ASP A 87 -2.07 -15.48 -2.41
N PHE A 88 -1.57 -14.48 -1.69
CA PHE A 88 -2.41 -13.66 -0.83
C PHE A 88 -3.47 -12.91 -1.64
N LEU A 89 -3.08 -12.30 -2.76
CA LEU A 89 -4.02 -11.58 -3.62
C LEU A 89 -5.14 -12.48 -4.13
N MET A 90 -4.80 -13.72 -4.49
CA MET A 90 -5.81 -14.71 -4.90
C MET A 90 -6.73 -15.10 -3.76
N ASN A 91 -6.18 -15.29 -2.56
CA ASN A 91 -6.96 -15.72 -1.40
C ASN A 91 -7.95 -14.65 -0.94
N VAL A 92 -7.62 -13.37 -1.09
CA VAL A 92 -8.52 -12.27 -0.72
C VAL A 92 -9.38 -11.79 -1.90
N CYS A 93 -9.33 -12.49 -3.02
CA CYS A 93 -10.12 -12.18 -4.21
C CYS A 93 -9.85 -10.78 -4.78
N ALA A 94 -8.61 -10.34 -4.71
CA ALA A 94 -8.20 -9.08 -5.33
C ALA A 94 -8.33 -9.16 -6.84
N ASN A 95 -8.64 -8.04 -7.47
CA ASN A 95 -8.80 -7.93 -8.92
C ASN A 95 -8.07 -6.70 -9.45
N ARG A 96 -8.22 -6.42 -10.75
CA ARG A 96 -7.53 -5.30 -11.39
C ARG A 96 -7.88 -3.94 -10.81
N GLU A 97 -9.04 -3.82 -10.20
CA GLU A 97 -9.52 -2.57 -9.63
C GLU A 97 -9.19 -2.44 -8.15
N SER A 98 -8.59 -3.47 -7.55
CA SER A 98 -8.09 -3.39 -6.19
C SER A 98 -6.93 -2.42 -6.12
N LEU A 99 -6.92 -1.57 -5.09
CA LEU A 99 -5.84 -0.62 -4.86
C LEU A 99 -4.81 -1.26 -3.95
N MET A 100 -3.55 -1.29 -4.39
CA MET A 100 -2.45 -1.79 -3.57
C MET A 100 -1.72 -0.61 -2.92
N ILE A 101 -1.47 -0.73 -1.64
CA ILE A 101 -0.71 0.25 -0.86
C ILE A 101 0.53 -0.42 -0.31
N ALA A 102 1.70 0.10 -0.69
CA ALA A 102 2.98 -0.30 -0.12
C ALA A 102 3.26 0.56 1.12
N PHE A 103 3.17 -0.06 2.30
CA PHE A 103 3.38 0.65 3.57
C PHE A 103 4.71 0.22 4.19
N GLY A 104 5.75 0.99 3.95
CA GLY A 104 7.09 0.68 4.44
C GLY A 104 8.17 1.38 3.64
N GLY A 105 9.39 0.84 3.71
CA GLY A 105 10.55 1.39 3.03
C GLY A 105 10.71 0.89 1.60
N GLY A 106 11.92 1.04 1.04
CA GLY A 106 12.21 0.75 -0.37
C GLY A 106 11.96 -0.69 -0.79
N VAL A 107 12.26 -1.66 0.07
CA VAL A 107 12.03 -3.09 -0.24
C VAL A 107 10.53 -3.35 -0.43
N ILE A 108 9.70 -2.82 0.45
CA ILE A 108 8.26 -2.97 0.33
C ILE A 108 7.74 -2.29 -0.94
N GLY A 109 8.19 -1.08 -1.22
CA GLY A 109 7.79 -0.37 -2.43
C GLY A 109 8.18 -1.12 -3.70
N ASP A 110 9.40 -1.62 -3.76
CA ASP A 110 9.91 -2.34 -4.93
C ASP A 110 9.14 -3.64 -5.19
N ILE A 111 8.94 -4.46 -4.15
CA ILE A 111 8.30 -5.76 -4.33
C ILE A 111 6.79 -5.60 -4.60
N THR A 112 6.15 -4.62 -4.01
CA THR A 112 4.73 -4.32 -4.26
C THR A 112 4.54 -3.85 -5.69
N GLY A 113 5.45 -3.05 -6.22
CA GLY A 113 5.41 -2.59 -7.59
C GLY A 113 5.54 -3.70 -8.62
N PHE A 114 6.18 -4.82 -8.26
CA PHE A 114 6.27 -6.00 -9.12
C PHE A 114 4.99 -6.83 -9.10
N ALA A 115 4.27 -6.78 -8.02
CA ALA A 115 3.00 -7.51 -7.90
C ALA A 115 1.87 -6.71 -8.56
#